data_ba76c7c809a19138059dda10628a0eb3
#
_entry.id   ba76c7c809a19138059dda10628a0eb3
#
_cell.length_a   1.000
_cell.length_b   1.000
_cell.length_c   1.000
_cell.angle_alpha   90.00
_cell.angle_beta   90.00
_cell.angle_gamma   90.00
#
_symmetry.space_group_name_H-M   'P 1'
#
loop_
_entity.id
_entity.type
_entity.pdbx_description
1 polymer ?
#
loop_
_entity_poly.entity_id
_entity_poly.type
_entity_poly.pdbx_seq_one_letter_code
_entity_poly.pdbx_strand_id
1 'polypeptide(L)'
;MWVVAKTKACQEKRALNNLENQGFAVFLPYITVKKFKKNIWNIQKELLFPGYIFVDISSNNHLIHKINNTLGVFRLLADPETGLPSVLSEYTVTHIKNNIDKSLNINDISVGDNVIYTNGALSNIEGIVTEVSGKTRIKLLINLLNTQREICANSL
;
A
#
# COMPACT_ATOMS: atom_id res chain seq x y z
N MET A 1 -1.82 -2.98 -14.52
CA MET A 1 -2.92 -2.43 -13.67
C MET A 1 -2.92 -3.17 -12.35
N TRP A 2 -2.82 -2.45 -11.25
CA TRP A 2 -2.66 -3.01 -9.91
C TRP A 2 -3.94 -2.88 -9.09
N VAL A 3 -4.30 -3.92 -8.37
CA VAL A 3 -5.37 -3.91 -7.37
C VAL A 3 -4.79 -4.08 -5.98
N VAL A 4 -5.52 -3.63 -4.98
CA VAL A 4 -5.11 -3.73 -3.58
C VAL A 4 -5.95 -4.79 -2.88
N ALA A 5 -5.30 -5.73 -2.23
CA ALA A 5 -5.95 -6.73 -1.39
C ALA A 5 -5.59 -6.53 0.08
N LYS A 6 -6.60 -6.65 0.94
CA LYS A 6 -6.41 -6.76 2.38
C LYS A 6 -6.04 -8.19 2.72
N THR A 7 -5.00 -8.39 3.53
CA THR A 7 -4.59 -9.70 4.02
C THR A 7 -5.23 -10.03 5.36
N LYS A 8 -5.23 -11.29 5.73
CA LYS A 8 -5.50 -11.71 7.11
C LYS A 8 -4.34 -11.27 7.99
N ALA A 9 -4.61 -11.06 9.27
CA ALA A 9 -3.59 -10.57 10.23
C ALA A 9 -2.33 -11.45 10.20
N CYS A 10 -1.17 -10.80 10.05
CA CYS A 10 0.15 -11.44 10.00
C CYS A 10 0.31 -12.53 8.92
N GLN A 11 -0.50 -12.50 7.86
CA GLN A 11 -0.43 -13.47 6.77
C GLN A 11 0.00 -12.87 5.42
N GLU A 12 0.61 -11.70 5.42
CA GLU A 12 1.04 -11.00 4.21
C GLU A 12 1.98 -11.85 3.35
N LYS A 13 2.98 -12.47 3.98
CA LYS A 13 3.92 -13.38 3.27
C LYS A 13 3.23 -14.63 2.72
N ARG A 14 2.24 -15.16 3.46
CA ARG A 14 1.45 -16.30 3.00
C ARG A 14 0.60 -15.92 1.77
N ALA A 15 -0.02 -14.75 1.81
CA ALA A 15 -0.78 -14.22 0.68
C ALA A 15 0.13 -14.01 -0.53
N LEU A 16 1.32 -13.38 -0.33
CA LEU A 16 2.33 -13.19 -1.37
C LEU A 16 2.64 -14.51 -2.08
N ASN A 17 3.11 -15.51 -1.34
CA ASN A 17 3.53 -16.80 -1.93
C ASN A 17 2.40 -17.51 -2.68
N ASN A 18 1.18 -17.49 -2.13
CA ASN A 18 0.04 -18.15 -2.76
C ASN A 18 -0.46 -17.42 -4.02
N LEU A 19 -0.37 -16.09 -4.06
CA LEU A 19 -0.71 -15.31 -5.24
C LEU A 19 0.33 -15.50 -6.35
N GLU A 20 1.63 -15.49 -6.01
CA GLU A 20 2.72 -15.76 -6.96
C GLU A 20 2.61 -17.17 -7.54
N ASN A 21 2.29 -18.18 -6.72
CA ASN A 21 2.06 -19.54 -7.18
C ASN A 21 0.87 -19.66 -8.16
N GLN A 22 -0.06 -18.71 -8.12
CA GLN A 22 -1.19 -18.62 -9.06
C GLN A 22 -0.85 -17.81 -10.32
N GLY A 23 0.40 -17.32 -10.45
CA GLY A 23 0.88 -16.58 -11.61
C GLY A 23 0.60 -15.08 -11.57
N PHE A 24 0.22 -14.52 -10.43
CA PHE A 24 0.12 -13.08 -10.28
C PHE A 24 1.48 -12.45 -9.97
N ALA A 25 1.77 -11.31 -10.58
CA ALA A 25 2.85 -10.46 -10.09
C ALA A 25 2.37 -9.71 -8.84
N VAL A 26 3.14 -9.80 -7.77
CA VAL A 26 2.74 -9.28 -6.46
C VAL A 26 3.79 -8.32 -5.92
N PHE A 27 3.35 -7.27 -5.25
CA PHE A 27 4.22 -6.31 -4.61
C PHE A 27 3.82 -6.11 -3.15
N LEU A 28 4.73 -6.45 -2.25
CA LEU A 28 4.60 -6.26 -0.81
C LEU A 28 5.71 -5.31 -0.34
N PRO A 29 5.44 -4.00 -0.27
CA PRO A 29 6.46 -3.00 0.01
C PRO A 29 6.94 -3.06 1.45
N TYR A 30 8.27 -3.07 1.63
CA TYR A 30 8.94 -2.93 2.91
C TYR A 30 9.72 -1.63 2.95
N ILE A 31 9.79 -1.02 4.13
CA ILE A 31 10.64 0.12 4.44
C ILE A 31 11.63 -0.23 5.53
N THR A 32 12.77 0.44 5.50
CA THR A 32 13.76 0.36 6.56
C THR A 32 13.50 1.46 7.58
N VAL A 33 13.28 1.09 8.83
CA VAL A 33 13.04 2.02 9.93
C VAL A 33 14.13 1.90 10.99
N LYS A 34 14.51 3.04 11.57
CA LYS A 34 15.39 3.08 12.74
C LYS A 34 14.54 3.19 13.99
N LYS A 35 14.66 2.24 14.91
CA LYS A 35 13.96 2.27 16.20
C LYS A 35 14.96 2.28 17.34
N PHE A 36 14.76 3.19 18.28
CA PHE A 36 15.52 3.23 19.54
C PHE A 36 14.85 2.28 20.53
N LYS A 37 15.54 1.21 20.91
CA LYS A 37 15.05 0.24 21.88
C LYS A 37 16.19 -0.24 22.76
N LYS A 38 15.99 -0.27 24.06
CA LYS A 38 16.99 -0.67 25.06
C LYS A 38 18.32 0.12 24.92
N ASN A 39 18.23 1.44 24.77
CA ASN A 39 19.37 2.34 24.58
C ASN A 39 20.26 2.08 23.35
N ILE A 40 19.76 1.35 22.37
CA ILE A 40 20.46 1.02 21.13
C ILE A 40 19.56 1.37 19.93
N TRP A 41 20.13 1.97 18.90
CA TRP A 41 19.48 2.15 17.61
C TRP A 41 19.50 0.83 16.83
N ASN A 42 18.32 0.33 16.53
CA ASN A 42 18.12 -0.86 15.71
C ASN A 42 17.54 -0.48 14.35
N ILE A 43 18.09 -1.06 13.29
CA ILE A 43 17.57 -0.96 11.94
C ILE A 43 16.74 -2.21 11.67
N GLN A 44 15.48 -2.03 11.32
CA GLN A 44 14.58 -3.15 10.99
C GLN A 44 13.73 -2.84 9.77
N LYS A 45 13.34 -3.91 9.06
CA LYS A 45 12.40 -3.81 7.95
C LYS A 45 10.98 -3.97 8.44
N GLU A 46 10.10 -3.06 8.02
CA GLU A 46 8.67 -3.09 8.29
C GLU A 46 7.88 -3.01 7.00
N LEU A 47 6.69 -3.56 7.00
CA LEU A 47 5.75 -3.36 5.89
C LEU A 47 5.38 -1.88 5.78
N LEU A 48 5.42 -1.33 4.56
CA LEU A 48 4.96 0.04 4.31
C LEU A 48 3.48 0.17 4.60
N PHE A 49 2.68 -0.82 4.19
CA PHE A 49 1.25 -0.90 4.46
C PHE A 49 0.90 -2.25 5.13
N PRO A 50 1.00 -2.35 6.47
CA PRO A 50 0.66 -3.58 7.18
C PRO A 50 -0.78 -4.04 6.89
N GLY A 51 -0.95 -5.30 6.51
CA GLY A 51 -2.24 -5.87 6.17
C GLY A 51 -2.72 -5.64 4.75
N TYR A 52 -1.89 -5.05 3.86
CA TYR A 52 -2.23 -4.79 2.46
C TYR A 52 -1.14 -5.28 1.51
N ILE A 53 -1.55 -5.75 0.35
CA ILE A 53 -0.70 -6.28 -0.71
C ILE A 53 -1.20 -5.81 -2.07
N PHE A 54 -0.29 -5.53 -2.98
CA PHE A 54 -0.60 -5.09 -4.34
C PHE A 54 -0.46 -6.25 -5.30
N VAL A 55 -1.45 -6.43 -6.17
CA VAL A 55 -1.49 -7.53 -7.14
C VAL A 55 -1.67 -6.95 -8.55
N ASP A 56 -0.76 -7.29 -9.44
CA ASP A 56 -0.89 -6.91 -10.85
C ASP A 56 -1.84 -7.87 -11.56
N ILE A 57 -2.90 -7.32 -12.12
CA ILE A 57 -3.91 -8.06 -12.89
C ILE A 57 -3.81 -7.83 -14.40
N SER A 58 -2.77 -7.15 -14.89
CA SER A 58 -2.63 -6.79 -16.30
C SER A 58 -2.69 -8.02 -17.21
N SER A 59 -2.01 -9.09 -16.84
CA SER A 59 -1.96 -10.34 -17.61
C SER A 59 -3.06 -11.34 -17.25
N ASN A 60 -3.67 -11.20 -16.06
CA ASN A 60 -4.55 -12.21 -15.46
C ASN A 60 -5.89 -11.62 -14.99
N ASN A 61 -6.40 -10.60 -15.67
CA ASN A 61 -7.63 -9.91 -15.29
C ASN A 61 -8.83 -10.86 -15.13
N HIS A 62 -8.92 -11.89 -15.97
CA HIS A 62 -9.97 -12.91 -15.90
C HIS A 62 -9.89 -13.78 -14.63
N LEU A 63 -8.75 -13.77 -13.92
CA LEU A 63 -8.55 -14.54 -12.68
C LEU A 63 -8.74 -13.72 -11.40
N ILE A 64 -9.17 -12.45 -11.51
CA ILE A 64 -9.31 -11.54 -10.36
C ILE A 64 -10.18 -12.12 -9.23
N HIS A 65 -11.18 -12.92 -9.57
CA HIS A 65 -12.03 -13.60 -8.59
C HIS A 65 -11.27 -14.61 -7.71
N LYS A 66 -10.14 -15.15 -8.19
CA LYS A 66 -9.31 -16.08 -7.42
C LYS A 66 -8.57 -15.40 -6.28
N ILE A 67 -8.30 -14.09 -6.39
CA ILE A 67 -7.56 -13.34 -5.38
C ILE A 67 -8.28 -13.42 -4.04
N ASN A 68 -9.60 -13.22 -4.00
CA ASN A 68 -10.39 -13.32 -2.77
C ASN A 68 -10.40 -14.73 -2.13
N ASN A 69 -10.18 -15.77 -2.94
CA ASN A 69 -10.16 -17.15 -2.49
C ASN A 69 -8.75 -17.65 -2.16
N THR A 70 -7.74 -16.77 -2.22
CA THR A 70 -6.35 -17.13 -1.95
C THR A 70 -6.07 -17.16 -0.45
N LEU A 71 -5.42 -18.22 0.01
CA LEU A 71 -5.02 -18.36 1.42
C LEU A 71 -4.09 -17.21 1.83
N GLY A 72 -4.45 -16.53 2.93
CA GLY A 72 -3.74 -15.35 3.41
C GLY A 72 -4.39 -14.03 3.00
N VAL A 73 -5.17 -14.02 1.93
CA VAL A 73 -5.99 -12.86 1.53
C VAL A 73 -7.29 -12.85 2.34
N PHE A 74 -7.70 -11.68 2.79
CA PHE A 74 -9.00 -11.46 3.40
C PHE A 74 -10.02 -11.06 2.32
N ARG A 75 -9.74 -9.99 1.57
CA ARG A 75 -10.55 -9.55 0.42
C ARG A 75 -9.83 -8.50 -0.41
N LEU A 76 -10.22 -8.34 -1.66
CA LEU A 76 -9.88 -7.16 -2.45
C LEU A 76 -10.52 -5.91 -1.85
N LEU A 77 -9.81 -4.79 -1.91
CA LEU A 77 -10.42 -3.49 -1.68
C LEU A 77 -11.30 -3.17 -2.89
N ALA A 78 -12.53 -2.81 -2.60
CA ALA A 78 -13.51 -2.45 -3.61
C ALA A 78 -14.17 -1.12 -3.25
N ASP A 79 -14.64 -0.45 -4.28
CA ASP A 79 -15.46 0.73 -4.17
C ASP A 79 -16.79 0.36 -3.49
N PRO A 80 -17.18 1.05 -2.41
CA PRO A 80 -18.44 0.79 -1.72
C PRO A 80 -19.68 1.01 -2.58
N GLU A 81 -19.62 1.95 -3.53
CA GLU A 81 -20.76 2.33 -4.38
C GLU A 81 -20.90 1.42 -5.59
N THR A 82 -19.77 1.13 -6.25
CA THR A 82 -19.79 0.36 -7.51
C THR A 82 -19.48 -1.13 -7.30
N GLY A 83 -18.89 -1.51 -6.16
CA GLY A 83 -18.40 -2.85 -5.90
C GLY A 83 -17.19 -3.25 -6.73
N LEU A 84 -16.67 -2.35 -7.58
CA LEU A 84 -15.51 -2.64 -8.42
C LEU A 84 -14.21 -2.59 -7.60
N PRO A 85 -13.21 -3.42 -7.94
CA PRO A 85 -11.91 -3.39 -7.27
C PRO A 85 -11.25 -2.01 -7.33
N SER A 86 -10.68 -1.58 -6.21
CA SER A 86 -9.89 -0.36 -6.16
C SER A 86 -8.57 -0.56 -6.91
N VAL A 87 -8.32 0.28 -7.90
CA VAL A 87 -7.19 0.17 -8.82
C VAL A 87 -6.14 1.24 -8.52
N LEU A 88 -4.87 0.87 -8.63
CA LEU A 88 -3.74 1.79 -8.64
C LEU A 88 -3.11 1.84 -10.03
N SER A 89 -2.66 3.03 -10.42
CA SER A 89 -1.91 3.21 -11.65
C SER A 89 -0.53 2.55 -11.55
N GLU A 90 0.00 2.11 -12.69
CA GLU A 90 1.38 1.61 -12.78
C GLU A 90 2.39 2.67 -12.33
N TYR A 91 2.14 3.93 -12.67
CA TYR A 91 2.96 5.06 -12.22
C TYR A 91 3.08 5.11 -10.70
N THR A 92 1.97 5.02 -9.97
CA THR A 92 1.96 5.06 -8.50
C THR A 92 2.77 3.92 -7.90
N VAL A 93 2.56 2.69 -8.38
CA VAL A 93 3.27 1.52 -7.87
C VAL A 93 4.77 1.61 -8.18
N THR A 94 5.13 2.04 -9.39
CA THR A 94 6.53 2.24 -9.79
C THR A 94 7.18 3.35 -8.96
N HIS A 95 6.45 4.44 -8.70
CA HIS A 95 6.92 5.52 -7.84
C HIS A 95 7.23 5.03 -6.41
N ILE A 96 6.34 4.22 -5.82
CA ILE A 96 6.57 3.59 -4.52
C ILE A 96 7.81 2.69 -4.58
N LYS A 97 7.92 1.81 -5.59
CA LYS A 97 9.08 0.92 -5.77
C LYS A 97 10.41 1.68 -5.80
N ASN A 98 10.47 2.76 -6.56
CA ASN A 98 11.69 3.54 -6.77
C ASN A 98 12.10 4.39 -5.55
N ASN A 99 11.18 4.66 -4.64
CA ASN A 99 11.42 5.50 -3.47
C ASN A 99 11.42 4.74 -2.13
N ILE A 100 11.27 3.44 -2.16
CA ILE A 100 11.12 2.61 -0.96
C ILE A 100 12.36 2.65 -0.04
N ASP A 101 13.55 2.82 -0.62
CA ASP A 101 14.82 2.87 0.12
C ASP A 101 15.16 4.27 0.64
N LYS A 102 14.40 5.30 0.23
CA LYS A 102 14.58 6.65 0.76
C LYS A 102 13.98 6.71 2.16
N SER A 103 14.81 6.95 3.15
CA SER A 103 14.39 7.02 4.56
C SER A 103 13.29 8.05 4.76
N LEU A 104 12.18 7.63 5.33
CA LEU A 104 11.15 8.54 5.83
C LEU A 104 11.67 9.22 7.10
N ASN A 105 12.05 10.49 7.00
CA ASN A 105 12.29 11.34 8.17
C ASN A 105 10.92 11.78 8.72
N ILE A 106 10.40 11.04 9.71
CA ILE A 106 9.07 11.28 10.33
C ILE A 106 9.20 12.25 11.55
N ASN A 107 10.37 12.84 11.79
CA ASN A 107 10.66 13.45 13.08
C ASN A 107 9.96 14.78 13.38
N ASP A 108 9.25 15.40 12.42
CA ASP A 108 8.67 16.74 12.62
C ASP A 108 7.19 16.86 12.18
N ILE A 109 6.44 15.78 12.20
CA ILE A 109 5.06 15.80 11.70
C ILE A 109 4.08 15.62 12.86
N SER A 110 3.16 16.59 13.01
CA SER A 110 2.11 16.59 14.01
C SER A 110 0.75 16.12 13.44
N VAL A 111 -0.08 15.57 14.31
CA VAL A 111 -1.46 15.18 13.94
C VAL A 111 -2.24 16.43 13.53
N GLY A 112 -2.89 16.39 12.37
CA GLY A 112 -3.65 17.50 11.78
C GLY A 112 -2.92 18.29 10.71
N ASP A 113 -1.63 18.05 10.51
CA ASP A 113 -0.87 18.74 9.46
C ASP A 113 -1.27 18.26 8.07
N ASN A 114 -1.44 19.22 7.16
CA ASN A 114 -1.45 18.93 5.73
C ASN A 114 -0.01 18.72 5.27
N VAL A 115 0.32 17.53 4.87
CA VAL A 115 1.67 17.19 4.44
C VAL A 115 1.69 16.79 2.99
N ILE A 116 2.67 17.34 2.28
CA ILE A 116 3.13 16.79 1.01
C ILE A 116 4.39 15.99 1.35
N TYR A 117 4.32 14.68 1.12
CA TYR A 117 5.49 13.84 1.30
C TYR A 117 6.54 14.21 0.26
N THR A 118 7.60 14.89 0.70
CA THR A 118 8.70 15.31 -0.19
C THR A 118 9.79 14.27 -0.31
N ASN A 119 9.86 13.32 0.63
CA ASN A 119 10.91 12.30 0.67
C ASN A 119 10.33 10.91 0.97
N GLY A 120 11.03 9.87 0.49
CA GLY A 120 10.70 8.48 0.75
C GLY A 120 9.73 7.86 -0.26
N ALA A 121 9.23 6.67 0.07
CA ALA A 121 8.40 5.84 -0.81
C ALA A 121 7.05 6.50 -1.19
N LEU A 122 6.60 7.49 -0.41
CA LEU A 122 5.32 8.19 -0.58
C LEU A 122 5.53 9.66 -0.98
N SER A 123 6.70 10.02 -1.55
CA SER A 123 6.97 11.39 -1.96
C SER A 123 5.94 11.90 -2.97
N ASN A 124 5.63 13.21 -2.90
CA ASN A 124 4.61 13.90 -3.71
C ASN A 124 3.16 13.39 -3.53
N ILE A 125 2.86 12.67 -2.45
CA ILE A 125 1.51 12.34 -2.07
C ILE A 125 1.03 13.34 -1.02
N GLU A 126 -0.09 13.99 -1.29
CA GLU A 126 -0.76 14.87 -0.34
C GLU A 126 -1.61 14.07 0.64
N GLY A 127 -1.60 14.44 1.89
CA GLY A 127 -2.41 13.80 2.92
C GLY A 127 -2.49 14.60 4.21
N ILE A 128 -3.52 14.32 5.00
CA ILE A 128 -3.65 14.86 6.35
C ILE A 128 -3.09 13.83 7.33
N VAL A 129 -2.16 14.26 8.17
CA VAL A 129 -1.60 13.41 9.22
C VAL A 129 -2.64 13.20 10.31
N THR A 130 -3.12 11.99 10.44
CA THR A 130 -4.09 11.63 11.47
C THR A 130 -3.46 10.85 12.62
N GLU A 131 -2.30 10.24 12.39
CA GLU A 131 -1.55 9.48 13.42
C GLU A 131 -0.15 9.14 12.91
N VAL A 132 0.89 9.24 13.75
CA VAL A 132 2.29 8.96 13.37
C VAL A 132 2.63 7.49 13.63
N SER A 133 2.01 6.57 12.91
CA SER A 133 2.21 5.12 13.09
C SER A 133 2.00 4.35 11.78
N GLY A 134 2.13 3.02 11.82
CA GLY A 134 1.77 2.16 10.68
C GLY A 134 0.33 2.36 10.19
N LYS A 135 -0.58 2.77 11.05
CA LYS A 135 -1.97 3.12 10.72
C LYS A 135 -2.09 4.36 9.85
N THR A 136 -1.20 5.33 10.00
CA THR A 136 -1.14 6.53 9.14
C THR A 136 -0.85 6.16 7.70
N ARG A 137 0.09 5.25 7.48
CA ARG A 137 0.44 4.74 6.15
C ARG A 137 -0.74 4.06 5.46
N ILE A 138 -1.56 3.35 6.23
CA ILE A 138 -2.79 2.72 5.73
C ILE A 138 -3.83 3.78 5.33
N LYS A 139 -4.01 4.84 6.11
CA LYS A 139 -4.92 5.94 5.76
C LYS A 139 -4.49 6.67 4.50
N LEU A 140 -3.18 6.90 4.33
CA LEU A 140 -2.62 7.46 3.09
C LEU A 140 -2.89 6.57 1.88
N LEU A 141 -2.76 5.26 2.01
CA LEU A 141 -3.11 4.34 0.93
C LEU A 141 -4.59 4.46 0.55
N ILE A 142 -5.49 4.53 1.52
CA ILE A 142 -6.93 4.67 1.27
C ILE A 142 -7.22 6.01 0.58
N ASN A 143 -6.63 7.11 1.04
CA ASN A 143 -6.77 8.42 0.42
C ASN A 143 -6.24 8.41 -1.02
N LEU A 144 -5.09 7.81 -1.25
CA LEU A 144 -4.52 7.66 -2.59
C LEU A 144 -5.46 6.91 -3.54
N LEU A 145 -6.09 5.84 -3.08
CA LEU A 145 -7.08 5.10 -3.86
C LEU A 145 -8.30 5.95 -4.18
N ASN A 146 -8.80 6.75 -3.23
CA ASN A 146 -9.93 7.64 -3.43
C ASN A 146 -9.60 8.78 -4.41
N THR A 147 -8.44 9.41 -4.28
CA THR A 147 -8.00 10.50 -5.18
C THR A 147 -7.88 10.02 -6.63
N GLN A 148 -7.38 8.83 -6.85
CA GLN A 148 -7.29 8.26 -8.21
C GLN A 148 -8.66 7.99 -8.83
N ARG A 149 -9.67 7.70 -8.02
CA ARG A 149 -11.06 7.54 -8.50
C ARG A 149 -11.65 8.86 -8.96
N GLU A 150 -11.45 9.95 -8.24
CA GLU A 150 -11.93 11.29 -8.65
C GLU A 150 -11.31 11.72 -9.97
N ILE A 151 -10.03 11.47 -10.20
CA ILE A 151 -9.35 11.77 -11.46
C ILE A 151 -9.95 10.95 -12.63
N CYS A 152 -10.20 9.66 -12.41
CA CYS A 152 -10.82 8.81 -13.44
C CYS A 152 -12.26 9.22 -13.75
N ALA A 153 -13.04 9.64 -12.76
CA ALA A 153 -14.42 10.10 -12.95
C ALA A 153 -14.50 11.42 -13.70
N ASN A 154 -13.50 12.30 -13.53
CA ASN A 154 -13.44 13.60 -14.24
C ASN A 154 -12.87 13.51 -15.66
N SER A 155 -12.44 12.32 -16.09
CA SER A 155 -11.86 12.08 -17.44
C SER A 155 -12.88 11.51 -18.45
N LEU A 156 -14.13 11.39 -18.07
CA LEU A 156 -15.28 11.05 -18.91
C LEU A 156 -16.09 12.32 -19.24
#